data_5e9ad9e2e57b7c401063b62349e3cd01
#
_entry.id   5e9ad9e2e57b7c401063b62349e3cd01
#
_cell.length_a   1.000
_cell.length_b   1.000
_cell.length_c   1.000
_cell.angle_alpha   90.00
_cell.angle_beta   90.00
_cell.angle_gamma   90.00
#
_symmetry.space_group_name_H-M   'P 1'
#
loop_
_entity.id
_entity.type
_entity.pdbx_description
1 polymer ?
#
loop_
_entity_poly.entity_id
_entity_poly.type
_entity_poly.pdbx_seq_one_letter_code
_entity_poly.pdbx_strand_id
1 'polypeptide(L)'
;MVSYYSFALLLTSCLAVVPGYHHDALPGTPDRRPIPGDSPIVQCDVKDKQLLDLKRVVISPNPPERGQNLTITAEGTLAKDIVDGAYVDVDVRYGFIKLVSDTFDLCKESTKVDLECPIKKGSQTLTKEVAIPNEVPPGKYLVVARAYTKDDEFITCLTAEVEFPQYGSYDAEREEAEEVEFVIQQQQ
;
A
#
# COMPACT_ATOMS: atom_id res chain seq x y z
N MET A 1 -77.87 25.79 14.12
CA MET A 1 -77.42 24.48 14.56
C MET A 1 -76.23 24.09 13.66
N VAL A 2 -75.05 24.25 14.16
CA VAL A 2 -73.85 24.11 13.37
C VAL A 2 -73.20 22.77 13.78
N SER A 3 -73.09 21.85 12.81
CA SER A 3 -72.53 20.54 13.00
C SER A 3 -70.99 20.59 12.78
N TYR A 4 -70.21 20.27 13.81
CA TYR A 4 -68.78 20.19 13.77
C TYR A 4 -68.37 18.82 13.23
N TYR A 5 -67.77 18.77 12.01
CA TYR A 5 -67.10 17.60 11.50
C TYR A 5 -65.64 17.53 12.03
N SER A 6 -65.40 16.52 12.86
CA SER A 6 -64.09 16.17 13.32
C SER A 6 -63.23 15.65 12.14
N PHE A 7 -62.17 16.40 11.79
CA PHE A 7 -61.14 15.97 10.91
C PHE A 7 -60.10 15.16 11.69
N ALA A 8 -60.20 13.85 11.60
CA ALA A 8 -59.14 12.95 12.10
C ALA A 8 -57.97 12.94 11.10
N LEU A 9 -56.89 13.62 11.45
CA LEU A 9 -55.61 13.57 10.73
C LEU A 9 -54.91 12.24 11.02
N LEU A 10 -54.97 11.32 10.07
CA LEU A 10 -54.14 10.12 10.03
C LEU A 10 -52.71 10.52 9.63
N LEU A 11 -51.84 10.62 10.63
CA LEU A 11 -50.39 10.70 10.42
C LEU A 11 -49.89 9.32 10.02
N THR A 12 -49.81 9.06 8.72
CA THR A 12 -49.08 7.93 8.16
C THR A 12 -47.62 8.23 8.26
N SER A 13 -46.94 7.58 9.22
CA SER A 13 -45.48 7.56 9.35
C SER A 13 -44.88 6.83 8.14
N CYS A 14 -44.38 7.61 7.20
CA CYS A 14 -43.56 7.07 6.10
C CYS A 14 -42.16 6.72 6.65
N LEU A 15 -41.96 5.46 7.07
CA LEU A 15 -40.66 4.91 7.32
C LEU A 15 -39.94 4.83 5.97
N ALA A 16 -39.15 5.86 5.66
CA ALA A 16 -38.22 5.82 4.56
C ALA A 16 -37.15 4.79 4.91
N VAL A 17 -37.27 3.60 4.34
CA VAL A 17 -36.17 2.63 4.25
C VAL A 17 -35.15 3.29 3.36
N VAL A 18 -34.06 3.82 3.94
CA VAL A 18 -32.90 4.28 3.22
C VAL A 18 -32.23 3.00 2.66
N PRO A 19 -32.26 2.76 1.33
CA PRO A 19 -31.47 1.67 0.79
C PRO A 19 -30.03 1.94 1.15
N GLY A 20 -29.38 0.97 1.82
CA GLY A 20 -27.97 1.05 2.13
C GLY A 20 -27.21 1.35 0.83
N TYR A 21 -26.47 2.45 0.84
CA TYR A 21 -25.55 2.76 -0.24
C TYR A 21 -24.48 1.67 -0.22
N HIS A 22 -24.67 0.64 -1.05
CA HIS A 22 -23.55 -0.16 -1.49
C HIS A 22 -22.63 0.82 -2.21
N HIS A 23 -21.45 1.06 -1.66
CA HIS A 23 -20.37 1.66 -2.39
C HIS A 23 -19.99 0.66 -3.48
N ASP A 24 -20.73 0.70 -4.58
CA ASP A 24 -20.29 0.09 -5.81
C ASP A 24 -18.98 0.78 -6.18
N ALA A 25 -17.87 0.06 -6.09
CA ALA A 25 -16.58 0.55 -6.52
C ALA A 25 -16.73 1.05 -7.95
N LEU A 26 -16.37 2.31 -8.18
CA LEU A 26 -16.41 2.92 -9.51
C LEU A 26 -15.70 1.99 -10.50
N PRO A 27 -16.27 1.76 -11.70
CA PRO A 27 -15.61 0.95 -12.72
C PRO A 27 -14.25 1.56 -13.04
N GLY A 28 -13.15 0.84 -12.69
CA GLY A 28 -11.78 1.30 -12.88
C GLY A 28 -11.00 1.60 -11.60
N THR A 29 -11.58 1.55 -10.40
CA THR A 29 -10.78 1.50 -9.17
C THR A 29 -10.03 0.17 -9.13
N PRO A 30 -8.69 0.21 -9.08
CA PRO A 30 -7.92 -1.02 -8.92
C PRO A 30 -8.39 -1.74 -7.67
N ASP A 31 -8.63 -3.04 -7.83
CA ASP A 31 -9.03 -3.93 -6.75
C ASP A 31 -7.86 -4.06 -5.77
N ARG A 32 -7.89 -3.29 -4.68
CA ARG A 32 -6.79 -3.13 -3.74
C ARG A 32 -7.23 -3.48 -2.32
N ARG A 33 -6.34 -4.11 -1.55
CA ARG A 33 -6.54 -4.44 -0.14
C ARG A 33 -5.36 -3.89 0.68
N PRO A 34 -5.61 -3.06 1.70
CA PRO A 34 -4.57 -2.64 2.63
C PRO A 34 -3.92 -3.86 3.33
N ILE A 35 -2.61 -3.79 3.53
CA ILE A 35 -1.87 -4.78 4.31
C ILE A 35 -1.64 -4.20 5.70
N PRO A 36 -1.88 -4.96 6.79
CA PRO A 36 -1.59 -4.48 8.14
C PRO A 36 -0.12 -4.09 8.31
N GLY A 37 0.14 -3.06 9.11
CA GLY A 37 1.47 -2.52 9.37
C GLY A 37 1.62 -1.08 8.90
N ASP A 38 2.78 -0.48 9.21
CA ASP A 38 3.10 0.89 8.84
C ASP A 38 3.84 0.91 7.51
N SER A 39 3.08 1.00 6.42
CA SER A 39 3.62 1.09 5.06
C SER A 39 2.59 1.60 4.05
N PRO A 40 3.02 2.25 2.94
CA PRO A 40 2.16 2.62 1.83
C PRO A 40 1.83 1.45 0.90
N ILE A 41 2.32 0.23 1.19
CA ILE A 41 2.18 -0.94 0.33
C ILE A 41 0.80 -1.55 0.52
N VAL A 42 0.09 -1.76 -0.57
CA VAL A 42 -1.21 -2.43 -0.60
C VAL A 42 -1.18 -3.60 -1.59
N GLN A 43 -1.98 -4.61 -1.32
CA GLN A 43 -2.16 -5.73 -2.24
C GLN A 43 -3.13 -5.33 -3.35
N CYS A 44 -2.77 -5.59 -4.61
CA CYS A 44 -3.59 -5.35 -5.79
C CYS A 44 -4.10 -6.65 -6.39
N ASP A 45 -5.00 -6.53 -7.38
CA ASP A 45 -5.60 -7.66 -8.11
C ASP A 45 -6.18 -8.73 -7.14
N VAL A 46 -6.83 -8.27 -6.04
CA VAL A 46 -7.27 -9.16 -4.94
C VAL A 46 -8.48 -10.03 -5.28
N LYS A 47 -9.10 -9.83 -6.45
CA LYS A 47 -10.13 -10.75 -6.98
C LYS A 47 -9.51 -12.05 -7.48
N ASP A 48 -8.25 -11.99 -7.91
CA ASP A 48 -7.52 -13.16 -8.35
C ASP A 48 -6.97 -13.92 -7.15
N LYS A 49 -6.99 -15.25 -7.24
CA LYS A 49 -6.43 -16.08 -6.19
C LYS A 49 -4.90 -15.94 -6.17
N GLN A 50 -4.38 -15.41 -5.09
CA GLN A 50 -2.94 -15.24 -4.87
C GLN A 50 -2.40 -16.36 -3.98
N LEU A 51 -1.16 -16.79 -4.27
CA LEU A 51 -0.46 -17.81 -3.48
C LEU A 51 0.17 -17.25 -2.20
N LEU A 52 0.49 -15.95 -2.18
CA LEU A 52 1.03 -15.26 -1.01
C LEU A 52 -0.08 -14.47 -0.30
N ASP A 53 -0.30 -14.80 0.97
CA ASP A 53 -1.17 -14.06 1.88
C ASP A 53 -0.30 -13.24 2.84
N LEU A 54 -0.20 -11.93 2.57
CA LEU A 54 0.57 -11.00 3.40
C LEU A 54 -0.21 -10.65 4.67
N LYS A 55 0.45 -10.82 5.81
CA LYS A 55 -0.09 -10.56 7.15
C LYS A 55 0.31 -9.19 7.67
N ARG A 56 1.53 -8.75 7.36
CA ARG A 56 2.07 -7.49 7.84
C ARG A 56 3.18 -6.99 6.93
N VAL A 57 3.22 -5.67 6.70
CA VAL A 57 4.35 -5.00 6.07
C VAL A 57 4.64 -3.71 6.83
N VAL A 58 5.89 -3.51 7.19
CA VAL A 58 6.37 -2.29 7.87
C VAL A 58 7.56 -1.77 7.08
N ILE A 59 7.61 -0.47 6.89
CA ILE A 59 8.80 0.21 6.35
C ILE A 59 9.30 1.24 7.37
N SER A 60 10.59 1.49 7.38
CA SER A 60 11.22 2.48 8.24
C SER A 60 12.42 3.12 7.54
N PRO A 61 12.46 4.46 7.41
CA PRO A 61 11.44 5.44 7.79
C PRO A 61 10.16 5.33 6.94
N ASN A 62 9.02 5.80 7.48
CA ASN A 62 7.77 5.95 6.75
C ASN A 62 7.19 7.36 6.97
N PRO A 63 7.17 8.24 5.94
CA PRO A 63 7.49 7.98 4.54
C PRO A 63 9.00 7.72 4.32
N PRO A 64 9.36 7.05 3.18
CA PRO A 64 10.75 6.87 2.78
C PRO A 64 11.44 8.20 2.48
N GLU A 65 12.70 8.35 2.88
CA GLU A 65 13.48 9.56 2.70
C GLU A 65 14.63 9.36 1.70
N ARG A 66 14.94 10.40 0.93
CA ARG A 66 16.09 10.39 0.00
C ARG A 66 17.40 10.35 0.77
N GLY A 67 18.38 9.61 0.24
CA GLY A 67 19.69 9.46 0.87
C GLY A 67 19.71 8.59 2.12
N GLN A 68 18.58 8.04 2.52
CA GLN A 68 18.44 7.18 3.69
C GLN A 68 18.31 5.71 3.28
N ASN A 69 18.64 4.84 4.21
CA ASN A 69 18.34 3.43 4.08
C ASN A 69 16.91 3.17 4.52
N LEU A 70 16.13 2.53 3.64
CA LEU A 70 14.78 2.07 3.91
C LEU A 70 14.82 0.60 4.34
N THR A 71 14.40 0.33 5.56
CA THR A 71 14.20 -1.05 6.05
C THR A 71 12.77 -1.48 5.76
N ILE A 72 12.61 -2.60 5.10
CA ILE A 72 11.31 -3.22 4.78
C ILE A 72 11.22 -4.53 5.53
N THR A 73 10.20 -4.71 6.37
CA THR A 73 9.90 -5.98 7.03
C THR A 73 8.54 -6.46 6.58
N ALA A 74 8.47 -7.69 6.07
CA ALA A 74 7.24 -8.31 5.59
C ALA A 74 7.05 -9.69 6.19
N GLU A 75 5.82 -10.00 6.57
CA GLU A 75 5.38 -11.30 7.07
C GLU A 75 4.22 -11.80 6.24
N GLY A 76 4.24 -13.07 5.88
CA GLY A 76 3.20 -13.68 5.06
C GLY A 76 3.21 -15.19 5.09
N THR A 77 2.26 -15.79 4.38
CA THR A 77 2.15 -17.23 4.24
C THR A 77 2.05 -17.61 2.77
N LEU A 78 2.97 -18.44 2.32
CA LEU A 78 2.95 -19.05 0.99
C LEU A 78 2.09 -20.33 0.98
N ALA A 79 1.18 -20.42 0.02
CA ALA A 79 0.34 -21.61 -0.16
C ALA A 79 1.08 -22.76 -0.88
N LYS A 80 2.15 -22.43 -1.63
CA LYS A 80 2.91 -23.36 -2.48
C LYS A 80 4.40 -23.02 -2.45
N ASP A 81 5.28 -24.00 -2.67
CA ASP A 81 6.70 -23.77 -2.84
C ASP A 81 6.96 -22.92 -4.10
N ILE A 82 7.85 -21.95 -4.01
CA ILE A 82 8.33 -21.15 -5.14
C ILE A 82 9.69 -21.71 -5.56
N VAL A 83 9.80 -22.09 -6.81
CA VAL A 83 10.99 -22.74 -7.37
C VAL A 83 11.60 -21.88 -8.48
N ASP A 84 12.77 -22.26 -8.95
CA ASP A 84 13.46 -21.61 -10.07
C ASP A 84 12.55 -21.45 -11.29
N GLY A 85 12.69 -20.30 -11.97
CA GLY A 85 11.87 -19.87 -13.08
C GLY A 85 10.66 -19.03 -12.66
N ALA A 86 10.44 -18.81 -11.35
CA ALA A 86 9.51 -17.80 -10.88
C ALA A 86 10.04 -16.40 -11.21
N TYR A 87 9.12 -15.47 -11.54
CA TYR A 87 9.50 -14.13 -11.98
C TYR A 87 8.60 -13.05 -11.39
N VAL A 88 9.05 -11.81 -11.46
CA VAL A 88 8.29 -10.63 -11.03
C VAL A 88 8.37 -9.54 -12.09
N ASP A 89 7.22 -9.08 -12.54
CA ASP A 89 7.08 -7.92 -13.40
C ASP A 89 6.99 -6.68 -12.54
N VAL A 90 7.87 -5.71 -12.78
CA VAL A 90 7.94 -4.46 -12.03
C VAL A 90 7.72 -3.29 -12.96
N ASP A 91 6.71 -2.48 -12.64
CA ASP A 91 6.43 -1.19 -13.25
C ASP A 91 6.67 -0.07 -12.24
N VAL A 92 7.49 0.90 -12.59
CA VAL A 92 7.68 2.14 -11.83
C VAL A 92 7.29 3.33 -12.69
N ARG A 93 6.43 4.19 -12.17
CA ARG A 93 5.96 5.39 -12.83
C ARG A 93 6.23 6.63 -11.99
N TYR A 94 6.57 7.71 -12.65
CA TYR A 94 6.65 9.05 -12.12
C TYR A 94 5.59 9.91 -12.80
N GLY A 95 4.49 10.18 -12.13
CA GLY A 95 3.31 10.75 -12.76
C GLY A 95 2.84 9.89 -13.94
N PHE A 96 2.87 10.46 -15.15
CA PHE A 96 2.50 9.76 -16.38
C PHE A 96 3.69 9.05 -17.07
N ILE A 97 4.91 9.26 -16.59
CA ILE A 97 6.14 8.74 -17.21
C ILE A 97 6.42 7.35 -16.64
N LYS A 98 6.61 6.36 -17.50
CA LYS A 98 7.07 5.03 -17.13
C LYS A 98 8.60 5.04 -17.06
N LEU A 99 9.14 4.83 -15.86
CA LEU A 99 10.60 4.84 -15.62
C LEU A 99 11.20 3.45 -15.78
N VAL A 100 10.52 2.43 -15.24
CA VAL A 100 10.93 1.03 -15.28
C VAL A 100 9.74 0.19 -15.72
N SER A 101 9.99 -0.81 -16.54
CA SER A 101 9.04 -1.86 -16.89
C SER A 101 9.85 -3.06 -17.33
N ASP A 102 10.19 -3.89 -16.36
CA ASP A 102 11.08 -5.03 -16.54
C ASP A 102 10.57 -6.25 -15.79
N THR A 103 10.97 -7.42 -16.28
CA THR A 103 10.76 -8.72 -15.64
C THR A 103 12.04 -9.19 -14.99
N PHE A 104 11.97 -9.50 -13.71
CA PHE A 104 13.12 -9.98 -12.93
C PHE A 104 12.90 -11.43 -12.51
N ASP A 105 13.96 -12.19 -12.47
CA ASP A 105 13.99 -13.55 -11.91
C ASP A 105 13.81 -13.48 -10.38
N LEU A 106 12.70 -14.01 -9.89
CA LEU A 106 12.34 -13.90 -8.47
C LEU A 106 13.34 -14.62 -7.57
N CYS A 107 13.86 -15.76 -8.01
CA CYS A 107 14.85 -16.52 -7.24
C CYS A 107 16.22 -15.83 -7.13
N LYS A 108 16.62 -15.08 -8.17
CA LYS A 108 17.82 -14.26 -8.09
C LYS A 108 17.63 -13.04 -7.21
N GLU A 109 16.46 -12.39 -7.30
CA GLU A 109 16.17 -11.24 -6.44
C GLU A 109 15.98 -11.65 -4.98
N SER A 110 15.39 -12.82 -4.71
CA SER A 110 15.17 -13.30 -3.35
C SER A 110 16.47 -13.62 -2.60
N THR A 111 17.56 -13.99 -3.28
CA THR A 111 18.86 -14.18 -2.63
C THR A 111 19.42 -12.89 -2.01
N LYS A 112 19.04 -11.73 -2.57
CA LYS A 112 19.43 -10.42 -2.02
C LYS A 112 18.73 -10.11 -0.68
N VAL A 113 17.78 -10.93 -0.27
CA VAL A 113 16.97 -10.81 0.94
C VAL A 113 17.05 -12.08 1.80
N ASP A 114 18.11 -12.85 1.64
CA ASP A 114 18.40 -14.09 2.38
C ASP A 114 17.29 -15.16 2.24
N LEU A 115 16.54 -15.12 1.14
CA LEU A 115 15.58 -16.15 0.76
C LEU A 115 16.12 -16.92 -0.43
N GLU A 116 16.53 -18.15 -0.19
CA GLU A 116 17.02 -19.05 -1.25
C GLU A 116 15.87 -19.89 -1.83
N CYS A 117 15.89 -20.04 -3.15
CA CYS A 117 14.99 -20.99 -3.80
C CYS A 117 15.47 -22.44 -3.60
N PRO A 118 14.54 -23.39 -3.41
CA PRO A 118 13.09 -23.21 -3.39
C PRO A 118 12.60 -22.58 -2.08
N ILE A 119 11.85 -21.47 -2.19
CA ILE A 119 11.19 -20.85 -1.04
C ILE A 119 10.03 -21.76 -0.63
N LYS A 120 10.08 -22.31 0.55
CA LYS A 120 9.10 -23.31 1.01
C LYS A 120 7.76 -22.68 1.33
N LYS A 121 6.67 -23.44 1.08
CA LYS A 121 5.34 -23.08 1.54
C LYS A 121 5.30 -22.92 3.06
N GLY A 122 4.41 -22.08 3.55
CA GLY A 122 4.24 -21.80 4.98
C GLY A 122 4.57 -20.36 5.32
N SER A 123 4.80 -20.10 6.59
CA SER A 123 5.10 -18.76 7.09
C SER A 123 6.48 -18.31 6.63
N GLN A 124 6.53 -17.09 6.12
CA GLN A 124 7.76 -16.42 5.68
C GLN A 124 7.86 -15.08 6.39
N THR A 125 9.07 -14.74 6.80
CA THR A 125 9.41 -13.41 7.32
C THR A 125 10.62 -12.91 6.57
N LEU A 126 10.55 -11.68 6.09
CA LEU A 126 11.58 -11.02 5.31
C LEU A 126 11.93 -9.70 5.94
N THR A 127 13.21 -9.39 6.06
CA THR A 127 13.70 -8.04 6.38
C THR A 127 14.75 -7.65 5.35
N LYS A 128 14.57 -6.49 4.72
CA LYS A 128 15.48 -5.97 3.70
C LYS A 128 15.77 -4.51 3.94
N GLU A 129 17.04 -4.16 3.78
CA GLU A 129 17.50 -2.78 3.74
C GLU A 129 17.80 -2.37 2.30
N VAL A 130 17.28 -1.22 1.87
CA VAL A 130 17.43 -0.65 0.53
C VAL A 130 17.87 0.79 0.66
N ALA A 131 19.00 1.15 0.06
CA ALA A 131 19.43 2.53 0.00
C ALA A 131 18.61 3.32 -1.03
N ILE A 132 18.05 4.44 -0.61
CA ILE A 132 17.37 5.38 -1.51
C ILE A 132 18.37 6.45 -1.92
N PRO A 133 18.70 6.60 -3.22
CA PRO A 133 19.64 7.61 -3.67
C PRO A 133 19.17 9.03 -3.37
N ASN A 134 20.10 9.94 -3.10
CA ASN A 134 19.80 11.36 -2.93
C ASN A 134 19.25 12.02 -4.20
N GLU A 135 19.62 11.47 -5.36
CA GLU A 135 19.31 11.99 -6.69
C GLU A 135 17.88 11.70 -7.13
N VAL A 136 17.08 10.97 -6.31
CA VAL A 136 15.68 10.70 -6.64
C VAL A 136 14.92 12.04 -6.75
N PRO A 137 14.34 12.36 -7.91
CA PRO A 137 13.59 13.61 -8.06
C PRO A 137 12.39 13.69 -7.11
N PRO A 138 12.05 14.91 -6.62
CA PRO A 138 10.82 15.09 -5.84
C PRO A 138 9.59 14.82 -6.69
N GLY A 139 8.53 14.26 -6.06
CA GLY A 139 7.26 13.98 -6.70
C GLY A 139 6.70 12.61 -6.34
N LYS A 140 5.64 12.22 -7.05
CA LYS A 140 4.88 10.99 -6.77
C LYS A 140 5.33 9.83 -7.66
N TYR A 141 5.66 8.74 -7.03
CA TYR A 141 6.05 7.48 -7.65
C TYR A 141 4.99 6.42 -7.39
N LEU A 142 4.58 5.74 -8.44
CA LEU A 142 3.74 4.55 -8.35
C LEU A 142 4.58 3.33 -8.72
N VAL A 143 4.70 2.39 -7.81
CA VAL A 143 5.35 1.10 -8.02
C VAL A 143 4.29 0.03 -8.06
N VAL A 144 4.35 -0.86 -9.04
CA VAL A 144 3.51 -2.07 -9.13
C VAL A 144 4.43 -3.25 -9.40
N ALA A 145 4.28 -4.30 -8.59
CA ALA A 145 5.03 -5.55 -8.75
C ALA A 145 4.04 -6.73 -8.79
N ARG A 146 4.11 -7.53 -9.84
CA ARG A 146 3.32 -8.76 -10.03
C ARG A 146 4.24 -9.95 -10.12
N ALA A 147 4.11 -10.89 -9.20
CA ALA A 147 4.93 -12.07 -9.14
C ALA A 147 4.15 -13.32 -9.59
N TYR A 148 4.86 -14.19 -10.32
CA TYR A 148 4.33 -15.42 -10.89
C TYR A 148 5.29 -16.58 -10.66
N THR A 149 4.75 -17.79 -10.56
CA THR A 149 5.57 -19.01 -10.61
C THR A 149 6.06 -19.25 -12.04
N LYS A 150 6.97 -20.22 -12.20
CA LYS A 150 7.43 -20.66 -13.52
C LYS A 150 6.30 -21.20 -14.44
N ASP A 151 5.17 -21.56 -13.86
CA ASP A 151 3.98 -22.10 -14.56
C ASP A 151 2.87 -21.03 -14.66
N ASP A 152 3.23 -19.73 -14.52
CA ASP A 152 2.34 -18.56 -14.59
C ASP A 152 1.24 -18.54 -13.52
N GLU A 153 1.38 -19.30 -12.43
CA GLU A 153 0.46 -19.17 -11.30
C GLU A 153 0.74 -17.85 -10.55
N PHE A 154 -0.30 -17.13 -10.23
CA PHE A 154 -0.22 -15.81 -9.62
C PHE A 154 0.21 -15.89 -8.15
N ILE A 155 1.41 -15.39 -7.84
CA ILE A 155 1.93 -15.37 -6.48
C ILE A 155 1.32 -14.20 -5.70
N THR A 156 1.48 -12.97 -6.20
CA THR A 156 0.92 -11.76 -5.57
C THR A 156 1.04 -10.54 -6.47
N CYS A 157 0.20 -9.53 -6.21
CA CYS A 157 0.35 -8.18 -6.72
C CYS A 157 0.51 -7.20 -5.57
N LEU A 158 1.56 -6.38 -5.61
CA LEU A 158 1.81 -5.30 -4.66
C LEU A 158 1.90 -3.97 -5.38
N THR A 159 1.33 -2.93 -4.78
CA THR A 159 1.49 -1.57 -5.27
C THR A 159 1.74 -0.61 -4.13
N ALA A 160 2.54 0.41 -4.38
CA ALA A 160 2.83 1.48 -3.44
C ALA A 160 2.85 2.83 -4.15
N GLU A 161 2.27 3.84 -3.52
CA GLU A 161 2.46 5.24 -3.89
C GLU A 161 3.41 5.86 -2.88
N VAL A 162 4.53 6.41 -3.36
CA VAL A 162 5.54 7.07 -2.55
C VAL A 162 5.70 8.50 -3.06
N GLU A 163 5.66 9.47 -2.16
CA GLU A 163 5.91 10.87 -2.48
C GLU A 163 7.20 11.34 -1.84
N PHE A 164 8.13 11.83 -2.66
CA PHE A 164 9.32 12.52 -2.19
C PHE A 164 9.06 14.02 -2.26
N PRO A 165 9.12 14.74 -1.12
CA PRO A 165 8.86 16.18 -1.09
C PRO A 165 9.93 17.00 -1.81
N GLN A 166 9.63 18.26 -2.07
CA GLN A 166 10.57 19.21 -2.68
C GLN A 166 11.84 19.34 -1.84
N TYR A 167 12.95 19.68 -2.50
CA TYR A 167 14.19 19.96 -1.79
C TYR A 167 13.97 21.13 -0.80
N GLY A 168 14.42 20.94 0.45
CA GLY A 168 14.30 21.95 1.52
C GLY A 168 12.98 21.92 2.31
N SER A 169 12.00 21.12 1.96
CA SER A 169 10.76 21.01 2.75
C SER A 169 10.98 20.33 4.10
N TYR A 170 11.87 19.36 4.19
CA TYR A 170 12.23 18.73 5.46
C TYR A 170 12.98 19.67 6.42
N ASP A 171 13.82 20.55 5.87
CA ASP A 171 14.58 21.51 6.68
C ASP A 171 13.63 22.55 7.29
N ALA A 172 12.63 23.01 6.53
CA ALA A 172 11.63 23.96 7.00
C ALA A 172 10.73 23.39 8.10
N GLU A 173 10.24 22.16 7.95
CA GLU A 173 9.42 21.50 8.97
C GLU A 173 10.21 21.22 10.26
N ARG A 174 11.50 20.92 10.14
CA ARG A 174 12.38 20.67 11.26
C ARG A 174 12.71 21.96 12.01
N GLU A 175 12.99 23.05 11.30
CA GLU A 175 13.21 24.37 11.91
C GLU A 175 11.97 24.86 12.66
N GLU A 176 10.77 24.70 12.10
CA GLU A 176 9.51 25.04 12.78
C GLU A 176 9.28 24.20 14.04
N ALA A 177 9.59 22.90 13.98
CA ALA A 177 9.45 22.00 15.14
C ALA A 177 10.44 22.35 16.26
N GLU A 178 11.68 22.67 15.93
CA GLU A 178 12.71 23.08 16.90
C GLU A 178 12.37 24.45 17.55
N GLU A 179 11.80 25.38 16.76
CA GLU A 179 11.38 26.70 17.28
C GLU A 179 10.19 26.57 18.24
N VAL A 180 9.23 25.71 17.93
CA VAL A 180 8.07 25.44 18.82
C VAL A 180 8.53 24.81 20.13
N GLU A 181 9.44 23.84 20.10
CA GLU A 181 9.95 23.19 21.30
C GLU A 181 10.73 24.17 22.18
N PHE A 182 11.55 25.06 21.59
CA PHE A 182 12.27 26.10 22.29
C PHE A 182 11.33 27.08 23.00
N VAL A 183 10.23 27.48 22.33
CA VAL A 183 9.25 28.41 22.94
C VAL A 183 8.51 27.75 24.10
N ILE A 184 8.17 26.46 24.02
CA ILE A 184 7.53 25.73 25.12
C ILE A 184 8.44 25.64 26.34
N GLN A 185 9.74 25.42 26.15
CA GLN A 185 10.70 25.34 27.26
C GLN A 185 10.91 26.68 27.99
N GLN A 186 10.70 27.80 27.31
CA GLN A 186 10.80 29.12 27.93
C GLN A 186 9.60 29.53 28.78
N GLN A 187 8.49 28.83 28.69
CA GLN A 187 7.24 29.09 29.41
C GLN A 187 7.09 28.25 30.70
N GLN A 188 8.05 27.39 31.02
CA GLN A 188 8.10 26.62 32.28
C GLN A 188 9.06 27.24 33.30
#